data_2579a5fa582b3b2cb286bea1c5bbceb3
#
_entry.id   2579a5fa582b3b2cb286bea1c5bbceb3
#
_cell.length_a   1.000
_cell.length_b   1.000
_cell.length_c   1.000
_cell.angle_alpha   90.00
_cell.angle_beta   90.00
_cell.angle_gamma   90.00
#
_symmetry.space_group_name_H-M   'P 1'
#
loop_
_entity.id
_entity.type
_entity.pdbx_description
1 polymer ?
#
loop_
_entity_poly.entity_id
_entity_poly.type
_entity_poly.pdbx_seq_one_letter_code
_entity_poly.pdbx_strand_id
1 'polypeptide(L)'
;MSETLFERAKLRIPGGVNSPVRFYDPYPLFISSAKGSKIVTCDHHTLLDYCMGYGAVLLGHAYPEVIDLIKLQLDKGALYCMPTEQEVELAELLCKTIPNTEMVRIMNTGSEASMHAIRLARSFTSMKKIVKFDGCYHGSYDEVLVNAGSGAAESSLVEDTPVSYTHLRAHET
;
A
#
# COMPACT_ATOMS: atom_id res chain seq x y z
N MET A 1 -8.22 10.77 -23.75
CA MET A 1 -8.86 9.54 -23.17
C MET A 1 -8.84 9.56 -21.65
N SER A 2 -7.74 9.98 -21.01
CA SER A 2 -7.67 10.09 -19.53
C SER A 2 -8.73 11.01 -18.95
N GLU A 3 -8.97 12.18 -19.53
CA GLU A 3 -10.04 13.09 -19.13
C GLU A 3 -11.43 12.41 -19.14
N THR A 4 -11.77 11.75 -20.25
CA THR A 4 -13.05 11.03 -20.38
C THR A 4 -13.20 9.92 -19.34
N LEU A 5 -12.10 9.20 -19.03
CA LEU A 5 -12.08 8.17 -18.00
C LEU A 5 -12.27 8.79 -16.62
N PHE A 6 -11.66 9.95 -16.36
CA PHE A 6 -11.81 10.65 -15.09
C PHE A 6 -13.26 11.15 -14.88
N GLU A 7 -13.89 11.73 -15.91
CA GLU A 7 -15.32 12.12 -15.82
C GLU A 7 -16.22 10.92 -15.48
N ARG A 8 -15.96 9.76 -16.09
CA ARG A 8 -16.67 8.52 -15.76
C ARG A 8 -16.38 8.03 -14.35
N ALA A 9 -15.12 8.14 -13.90
CA ALA A 9 -14.69 7.73 -12.56
C ALA A 9 -15.39 8.57 -11.48
N LYS A 10 -15.48 9.88 -11.65
CA LYS A 10 -16.18 10.77 -10.71
C LYS A 10 -17.64 10.39 -10.44
N LEU A 11 -18.28 9.71 -11.38
CA LEU A 11 -19.66 9.24 -11.21
C LEU A 11 -19.78 8.01 -10.29
N ARG A 12 -18.68 7.34 -9.97
CA ARG A 12 -18.69 6.04 -9.26
C ARG A 12 -17.64 5.92 -8.16
N ILE A 13 -16.59 6.74 -8.22
CA ILE A 13 -15.48 6.72 -7.28
C ILE A 13 -15.41 8.10 -6.61
N PRO A 14 -15.48 8.22 -5.30
CA PRO A 14 -15.34 9.49 -4.62
C PRO A 14 -14.04 10.21 -5.04
N GLY A 15 -14.17 11.47 -5.50
CA GLY A 15 -13.04 12.23 -6.04
C GLY A 15 -12.47 11.70 -7.37
N GLY A 16 -13.07 10.66 -7.97
CA GLY A 16 -12.61 10.06 -9.24
C GLY A 16 -11.36 9.18 -9.13
N VAL A 17 -10.81 9.00 -7.93
CA VAL A 17 -9.61 8.20 -7.67
C VAL A 17 -9.76 7.36 -6.41
N ASN A 18 -9.15 6.16 -6.38
CA ASN A 18 -9.20 5.27 -5.21
C ASN A 18 -8.16 5.64 -4.12
N SER A 19 -7.36 6.67 -4.37
CA SER A 19 -6.42 7.20 -3.38
C SER A 19 -6.12 8.67 -3.71
N PRO A 20 -6.13 9.58 -2.72
CA PRO A 20 -5.86 11.00 -2.93
C PRO A 20 -4.55 11.29 -3.66
N VAL A 21 -3.51 10.49 -3.39
CA VAL A 21 -2.19 10.62 -4.03
C VAL A 21 -2.20 10.36 -5.54
N ARG A 22 -3.30 9.85 -6.09
CA ARG A 22 -3.47 9.63 -7.54
C ARG A 22 -4.16 10.78 -8.24
N PHE A 23 -4.60 11.79 -7.49
CA PHE A 23 -5.24 12.97 -8.05
C PHE A 23 -4.20 13.98 -8.55
N TYR A 24 -4.38 14.49 -9.74
CA TYR A 24 -3.60 15.57 -10.37
C TYR A 24 -4.54 16.48 -11.14
N ASP A 25 -4.30 17.78 -11.05
CA ASP A 25 -5.01 18.77 -11.87
C ASP A 25 -4.46 18.78 -13.31
N PRO A 26 -5.32 18.93 -14.33
CA PRO A 26 -6.80 19.00 -14.29
C PRO A 26 -7.46 17.61 -14.19
N TYR A 27 -6.74 16.54 -14.43
CA TYR A 27 -7.18 15.13 -14.30
C TYR A 27 -5.97 14.20 -14.22
N PRO A 28 -6.11 13.06 -13.50
CA PRO A 28 -5.03 12.07 -13.42
C PRO A 28 -4.82 11.35 -14.75
N LEU A 29 -3.58 10.93 -14.99
CA LEU A 29 -3.25 10.07 -16.12
C LEU A 29 -3.71 8.64 -15.84
N PHE A 30 -4.44 8.07 -16.78
CA PHE A 30 -4.84 6.66 -16.74
C PHE A 30 -3.81 5.82 -17.49
N ILE A 31 -3.34 4.75 -16.89
CA ILE A 31 -2.29 3.89 -17.43
C ILE A 31 -2.92 2.69 -18.13
N SER A 32 -2.47 2.41 -19.34
CA SER A 32 -2.89 1.27 -20.17
C SER A 32 -1.96 0.07 -20.03
N SER A 33 -0.66 0.30 -19.89
CA SER A 33 0.35 -0.76 -19.77
C SER A 33 1.63 -0.24 -19.13
N ALA A 34 2.46 -1.18 -18.65
CA ALA A 34 3.77 -0.86 -18.11
C ALA A 34 4.75 -2.01 -18.36
N LYS A 35 6.04 -1.68 -18.59
CA LYS A 35 7.12 -2.66 -18.74
C LYS A 35 8.47 -2.05 -18.33
N GLY A 36 9.21 -2.76 -17.49
CA GLY A 36 10.47 -2.27 -16.93
C GLY A 36 10.25 -0.96 -16.17
N SER A 37 10.95 0.10 -16.54
CA SER A 37 10.83 1.43 -15.98
C SER A 37 9.82 2.34 -16.69
N LYS A 38 9.09 1.83 -17.68
CA LYS A 38 8.20 2.64 -18.51
C LYS A 38 6.75 2.29 -18.29
N ILE A 39 5.91 3.33 -18.28
CA ILE A 39 4.45 3.25 -18.29
C ILE A 39 3.91 3.89 -19.56
N VAL A 40 2.80 3.38 -20.05
CA VAL A 40 2.10 3.92 -21.22
C VAL A 40 0.71 4.37 -20.77
N THR A 41 0.38 5.62 -21.02
CA THR A 41 -0.94 6.17 -20.69
C THR A 41 -2.00 5.73 -21.69
N CYS A 42 -3.27 5.83 -21.32
CA CYS A 42 -4.40 5.65 -22.24
C CYS A 42 -4.39 6.68 -23.39
N ASP A 43 -3.68 7.78 -23.23
CA ASP A 43 -3.47 8.81 -24.24
C ASP A 43 -2.23 8.53 -25.12
N HIS A 44 -1.69 7.31 -25.05
CA HIS A 44 -0.53 6.82 -25.81
C HIS A 44 0.80 7.55 -25.55
N HIS A 45 0.93 8.22 -24.40
CA HIS A 45 2.21 8.78 -23.98
C HIS A 45 3.03 7.73 -23.23
N THR A 46 4.31 7.64 -23.55
CA THR A 46 5.26 6.80 -22.81
C THR A 46 6.02 7.67 -21.82
N LEU A 47 5.99 7.29 -20.55
CA LEU A 47 6.63 8.01 -19.45
C LEU A 47 7.61 7.08 -18.73
N LEU A 48 8.61 7.65 -18.06
CA LEU A 48 9.43 6.94 -17.09
C LEU A 48 8.69 6.95 -15.73
N ASP A 49 8.58 5.79 -15.14
CA ASP A 49 7.98 5.64 -13.81
C ASP A 49 9.05 5.70 -12.72
N TYR A 50 9.17 6.84 -12.08
CA TYR A 50 10.03 7.00 -10.90
C TYR A 50 9.33 6.64 -9.59
N CYS A 51 8.03 6.42 -9.63
CA CYS A 51 7.24 6.04 -8.45
C CYS A 51 7.35 4.54 -8.16
N MET A 52 7.37 3.71 -9.20
CA MET A 52 7.53 2.25 -9.12
C MET A 52 6.62 1.61 -8.06
N GLY A 53 5.35 2.04 -8.00
CA GLY A 53 4.38 1.56 -7.02
C GLY A 53 4.79 1.84 -5.57
N TYR A 54 5.41 3.00 -5.31
CA TYR A 54 5.99 3.37 -4.01
C TYR A 54 7.03 2.36 -3.50
N GLY A 55 7.86 1.84 -4.42
CA GLY A 55 8.92 0.87 -4.13
C GLY A 55 8.49 -0.60 -4.19
N ALA A 56 7.20 -0.89 -4.39
CA ALA A 56 6.72 -2.27 -4.48
C ALA A 56 7.19 -2.97 -5.78
N VAL A 57 7.44 -2.21 -6.84
CA VAL A 57 7.84 -2.73 -8.17
C VAL A 57 9.36 -2.70 -8.34
N LEU A 58 10.09 -3.33 -7.41
CA LEU A 58 11.56 -3.28 -7.34
C LEU A 58 12.26 -3.80 -8.61
N LEU A 59 11.74 -4.85 -9.22
CA LEU A 59 12.31 -5.48 -10.42
C LEU A 59 11.87 -4.82 -11.73
N GLY A 60 11.01 -3.81 -11.65
CA GLY A 60 10.38 -3.22 -12.82
C GLY A 60 9.03 -3.86 -13.17
N HIS A 61 8.24 -3.12 -13.93
CA HIS A 61 6.92 -3.58 -14.38
C HIS A 61 7.04 -4.80 -15.30
N ALA A 62 6.13 -5.74 -15.13
CA ALA A 62 6.03 -6.95 -15.95
C ALA A 62 7.38 -7.68 -16.11
N TYR A 63 8.10 -7.88 -15.01
CA TYR A 63 9.35 -8.63 -15.02
C TYR A 63 9.09 -10.07 -15.48
N PRO A 64 9.76 -10.54 -16.57
CA PRO A 64 9.33 -11.74 -17.30
C PRO A 64 9.27 -12.99 -16.41
N GLU A 65 10.31 -13.25 -15.62
CA GLU A 65 10.41 -14.45 -14.79
C GLU A 65 9.30 -14.51 -13.74
N VAL A 66 8.97 -13.35 -13.13
CA VAL A 66 7.87 -13.25 -12.15
C VAL A 66 6.52 -13.48 -12.84
N ILE A 67 6.31 -12.86 -14.00
CA ILE A 67 5.06 -13.02 -14.76
C ILE A 67 4.84 -14.46 -15.19
N ASP A 68 5.87 -15.14 -15.63
CA ASP A 68 5.75 -16.54 -16.09
C ASP A 68 5.47 -17.48 -14.92
N LEU A 69 6.09 -17.28 -13.76
CA LEU A 69 5.77 -18.02 -12.53
C LEU A 69 4.32 -17.77 -12.06
N ILE A 70 3.86 -16.52 -12.13
CA ILE A 70 2.46 -16.19 -11.79
C ILE A 70 1.48 -16.90 -12.71
N LYS A 71 1.73 -16.93 -14.03
CA LYS A 71 0.88 -17.64 -14.99
C LYS A 71 0.79 -19.13 -14.66
N LEU A 72 1.93 -19.78 -14.37
CA LEU A 72 1.98 -21.18 -13.99
C LEU A 72 1.20 -21.45 -12.67
N GLN A 73 1.25 -20.51 -11.73
CA GLN A 73 0.51 -20.64 -10.48
C GLN A 73 -1.01 -20.44 -10.67
N LEU A 74 -1.41 -19.54 -11.56
CA LEU A 74 -2.83 -19.30 -11.84
C LEU A 74 -3.54 -20.55 -12.39
N ASP A 75 -2.85 -21.38 -13.17
CA ASP A 75 -3.36 -22.66 -13.65
C ASP A 75 -3.65 -23.67 -12.51
N LYS A 76 -3.01 -23.48 -11.34
CA LYS A 76 -3.22 -24.30 -10.14
C LYS A 76 -4.20 -23.66 -9.14
N GLY A 77 -4.61 -22.43 -9.40
CA GLY A 77 -5.41 -21.60 -8.51
C GLY A 77 -4.56 -20.59 -7.73
N ALA A 78 -5.19 -19.49 -7.32
CA ALA A 78 -4.53 -18.37 -6.70
C ALA A 78 -4.95 -18.08 -5.26
N LEU A 79 -6.07 -18.65 -4.81
CA LEU A 79 -6.60 -18.41 -3.47
C LEU A 79 -7.10 -19.72 -2.84
N TYR A 80 -6.51 -20.05 -1.71
CA TYR A 80 -6.86 -21.24 -0.94
C TYR A 80 -7.24 -20.87 0.49
N CYS A 81 -8.17 -21.61 1.09
CA CYS A 81 -8.46 -21.52 2.52
C CYS A 81 -7.51 -22.36 3.38
N MET A 82 -6.52 -22.98 2.78
CA MET A 82 -5.54 -23.86 3.40
C MET A 82 -4.11 -23.31 3.17
N PRO A 83 -3.15 -23.65 4.04
CA PRO A 83 -1.75 -23.29 3.84
C PRO A 83 -1.17 -23.96 2.59
N THR A 84 -0.12 -23.33 2.05
CA THR A 84 0.57 -23.78 0.85
C THR A 84 2.06 -23.99 1.13
N GLU A 85 2.73 -24.78 0.30
CA GLU A 85 4.17 -24.98 0.37
C GLU A 85 4.92 -23.66 0.18
N GLN A 86 4.45 -22.81 -0.74
CA GLN A 86 5.06 -21.51 -1.04
C GLN A 86 5.08 -20.56 0.17
N GLU A 87 4.08 -20.66 1.07
CA GLU A 87 4.09 -19.87 2.31
C GLU A 87 5.23 -20.29 3.23
N VAL A 88 5.50 -21.59 3.32
CA VAL A 88 6.59 -22.13 4.15
C VAL A 88 7.94 -21.74 3.56
N GLU A 89 8.13 -21.94 2.26
CA GLU A 89 9.36 -21.56 1.54
C GLU A 89 9.67 -20.07 1.68
N LEU A 90 8.65 -19.22 1.54
CA LEU A 90 8.81 -17.77 1.73
C LEU A 90 9.17 -17.42 3.17
N ALA A 91 8.54 -18.05 4.15
CA ALA A 91 8.84 -17.83 5.57
C ALA A 91 10.30 -18.22 5.90
N GLU A 92 10.74 -19.37 5.42
CA GLU A 92 12.12 -19.83 5.59
C GLU A 92 13.14 -18.88 4.94
N LEU A 93 12.85 -18.42 3.72
CA LEU A 93 13.69 -17.46 3.01
C LEU A 93 13.79 -16.13 3.77
N LEU A 94 12.68 -15.61 4.28
CA LEU A 94 12.65 -14.37 5.05
C LEU A 94 13.43 -14.51 6.36
N CYS A 95 13.25 -15.59 7.10
CA CYS A 95 14.00 -15.84 8.34
C CYS A 95 15.51 -16.00 8.07
N LYS A 96 15.89 -16.57 6.94
CA LYS A 96 17.30 -16.70 6.53
C LYS A 96 17.92 -15.37 6.11
N THR A 97 17.13 -14.49 5.48
CA THR A 97 17.63 -13.27 4.82
C THR A 97 17.61 -12.05 5.76
N ILE A 98 16.61 -11.96 6.62
CA ILE A 98 16.44 -10.83 7.53
C ILE A 98 17.12 -11.14 8.87
N PRO A 99 18.13 -10.37 9.28
CA PRO A 99 18.83 -10.60 10.54
C PRO A 99 17.88 -10.60 11.76
N ASN A 100 18.12 -11.48 12.71
CA ASN A 100 17.38 -11.60 13.96
C ASN A 100 15.87 -11.92 13.78
N THR A 101 15.50 -12.50 12.65
CA THR A 101 14.11 -12.92 12.39
C THR A 101 14.01 -14.44 12.60
N GLU A 102 13.29 -14.86 13.61
CA GLU A 102 13.07 -16.28 13.94
C GLU A 102 11.76 -16.80 13.34
N MET A 103 10.72 -15.95 13.29
CA MET A 103 9.41 -16.27 12.75
C MET A 103 8.83 -15.08 12.02
N VAL A 104 8.01 -15.36 11.01
CA VAL A 104 7.31 -14.34 10.22
C VAL A 104 5.82 -14.64 10.13
N ARG A 105 5.04 -13.59 10.04
CA ARG A 105 3.63 -13.67 9.68
C ARG A 105 3.36 -12.76 8.49
N ILE A 106 2.90 -13.35 7.39
CA ILE A 106 2.64 -12.64 6.14
C ILE A 106 1.23 -12.04 6.19
N MET A 107 1.12 -10.79 5.73
CA MET A 107 -0.15 -10.04 5.61
C MET A 107 -0.32 -9.56 4.18
N ASN A 108 -1.55 -9.20 3.80
CA ASN A 108 -1.85 -8.75 2.44
C ASN A 108 -1.34 -7.32 2.17
N THR A 109 -1.26 -6.48 3.20
CA THR A 109 -0.86 -5.07 3.07
C THR A 109 0.05 -4.63 4.21
N GLY A 110 0.83 -3.57 3.97
CA GLY A 110 1.62 -2.92 5.03
C GLY A 110 0.76 -2.35 6.16
N SER A 111 -0.44 -1.88 5.86
CA SER A 111 -1.39 -1.41 6.89
C SER A 111 -1.82 -2.55 7.82
N GLU A 112 -2.12 -3.72 7.29
CA GLU A 112 -2.43 -4.90 8.10
C GLU A 112 -1.22 -5.35 8.92
N ALA A 113 -0.03 -5.37 8.32
CA ALA A 113 1.19 -5.77 9.01
C ALA A 113 1.49 -4.84 10.19
N SER A 114 1.43 -3.52 10.00
CA SER A 114 1.66 -2.55 11.08
C SER A 114 0.57 -2.61 12.16
N MET A 115 -0.69 -2.80 11.80
CA MET A 115 -1.79 -3.01 12.76
C MET A 115 -1.55 -4.25 13.64
N HIS A 116 -1.16 -5.36 13.03
CA HIS A 116 -0.86 -6.58 13.78
C HIS A 116 0.40 -6.43 14.63
N ALA A 117 1.43 -5.75 14.16
CA ALA A 117 2.64 -5.47 14.93
C ALA A 117 2.35 -4.64 16.18
N ILE A 118 1.53 -3.59 16.05
CA ILE A 118 1.09 -2.77 17.20
C ILE A 118 0.26 -3.60 18.19
N ARG A 119 -0.67 -4.41 17.71
CA ARG A 119 -1.46 -5.30 18.59
C ARG A 119 -0.57 -6.27 19.36
N LEU A 120 0.41 -6.87 18.67
CA LEU A 120 1.37 -7.78 19.28
C LEU A 120 2.23 -7.06 20.33
N ALA A 121 2.76 -5.89 20.01
CA ALA A 121 3.55 -5.07 20.92
C ALA A 121 2.76 -4.69 22.18
N ARG A 122 1.52 -4.23 22.03
CA ARG A 122 0.63 -3.92 23.14
C ARG A 122 0.30 -5.14 24.01
N SER A 123 0.05 -6.28 23.39
CA SER A 123 -0.22 -7.53 24.10
C SER A 123 1.00 -8.01 24.90
N PHE A 124 2.18 -7.93 24.30
CA PHE A 124 3.42 -8.37 24.93
C PHE A 124 3.86 -7.45 26.07
N THR A 125 3.77 -6.14 25.88
CA THR A 125 4.26 -5.16 26.87
C THR A 125 3.19 -4.74 27.90
N SER A 126 1.90 -5.02 27.64
CA SER A 126 0.74 -4.46 28.34
C SER A 126 0.67 -2.93 28.30
N MET A 127 1.44 -2.28 27.43
CA MET A 127 1.45 -0.83 27.25
C MET A 127 0.44 -0.42 26.17
N LYS A 128 -0.24 0.72 26.40
CA LYS A 128 -1.28 1.21 25.48
C LYS A 128 -0.76 2.26 24.50
N LYS A 129 0.17 3.11 24.93
CA LYS A 129 0.67 4.24 24.15
C LYS A 129 1.65 3.78 23.06
N ILE A 130 1.57 4.47 21.91
CA ILE A 130 2.49 4.29 20.78
C ILE A 130 3.14 5.64 20.51
N VAL A 131 4.42 5.62 20.18
CA VAL A 131 5.14 6.77 19.68
C VAL A 131 5.37 6.58 18.18
N LYS A 132 5.01 7.58 17.38
CA LYS A 132 5.33 7.63 15.96
C LYS A 132 6.00 8.97 15.62
N PHE A 133 6.84 8.97 14.60
CA PHE A 133 7.40 10.21 14.08
C PHE A 133 6.39 10.94 13.20
N ASP A 134 6.34 12.26 13.36
CA ASP A 134 5.52 13.12 12.53
C ASP A 134 5.92 13.00 11.05
N GLY A 135 4.95 13.08 10.16
CA GLY A 135 5.18 12.93 8.74
C GLY A 135 5.42 11.50 8.24
N CYS A 136 5.55 10.50 9.12
CA CYS A 136 5.72 9.11 8.71
C CYS A 136 4.39 8.42 8.46
N TYR A 137 4.28 7.72 7.32
CA TYR A 137 3.12 6.91 6.97
C TYR A 137 3.34 5.45 7.39
N HIS A 138 2.39 4.90 8.15
CA HIS A 138 2.42 3.52 8.64
C HIS A 138 1.15 2.72 8.33
N GLY A 139 0.36 3.17 7.37
CA GLY A 139 -0.90 2.55 6.99
C GLY A 139 -2.08 3.49 7.16
N SER A 140 -3.24 3.09 6.62
CA SER A 140 -4.47 3.89 6.57
C SER A 140 -5.50 3.42 7.60
N TYR A 141 -5.12 3.40 8.88
CA TYR A 141 -6.02 3.13 10.00
C TYR A 141 -5.77 4.13 11.13
N ASP A 142 -6.76 4.32 11.99
CA ASP A 142 -6.88 5.48 12.87
C ASP A 142 -5.68 5.72 13.78
N GLU A 143 -5.09 4.66 14.36
CA GLU A 143 -4.00 4.79 15.31
C GLU A 143 -2.70 5.37 14.71
N VAL A 144 -2.51 5.27 13.40
CA VAL A 144 -1.25 5.68 12.75
C VAL A 144 -1.42 6.70 11.63
N LEU A 145 -2.66 7.00 11.25
CA LEU A 145 -2.95 7.95 10.18
C LEU A 145 -2.72 9.41 10.58
N VAL A 146 -2.61 9.66 11.86
CA VAL A 146 -2.41 11.00 12.42
C VAL A 146 -1.10 11.59 11.97
N ASN A 147 -1.14 12.84 11.45
CA ASN A 147 0.04 13.54 10.93
C ASN A 147 0.90 12.67 10.00
N ALA A 148 0.26 11.81 9.21
CA ALA A 148 0.94 10.99 8.21
C ALA A 148 1.36 11.86 7.04
N GLY A 149 2.65 11.81 6.69
CA GLY A 149 3.22 12.64 5.63
C GLY A 149 2.84 12.21 4.22
N SER A 150 3.28 12.98 3.27
CA SER A 150 3.25 12.83 1.81
C SER A 150 1.87 12.63 1.17
N GLY A 151 1.25 11.50 1.23
CA GLY A 151 -0.04 11.27 0.56
C GLY A 151 -1.27 11.70 1.33
N ALA A 152 -1.13 11.95 2.64
CA ALA A 152 -2.20 12.44 3.49
C ALA A 152 -2.12 13.97 3.70
N ALA A 153 -0.92 14.55 3.63
CA ALA A 153 -0.69 15.97 3.88
C ALA A 153 -1.15 16.89 2.72
N GLU A 154 -1.21 16.37 1.50
CA GLU A 154 -1.71 17.14 0.35
C GLU A 154 -3.24 17.11 0.22
N SER A 155 -3.91 16.18 0.88
CA SER A 155 -5.35 16.24 1.02
C SER A 155 -5.68 17.07 2.26
N SER A 156 -6.02 18.33 2.07
CA SER A 156 -6.64 19.20 3.08
C SER A 156 -7.87 18.59 3.79
N LEU A 157 -8.24 17.40 3.41
CA LEU A 157 -9.30 16.58 3.99
C LEU A 157 -8.85 15.78 5.23
N VAL A 158 -7.56 15.67 5.51
CA VAL A 158 -7.05 14.88 6.65
C VAL A 158 -6.85 15.73 7.90
N GLU A 159 -6.69 17.05 7.75
CA GLU A 159 -6.63 17.96 8.90
C GLU A 159 -7.96 18.04 9.67
N ASP A 160 -9.08 17.78 9.00
CA ASP A 160 -10.43 17.94 9.54
C ASP A 160 -11.23 16.64 9.71
N THR A 161 -10.60 15.46 9.65
CA THR A 161 -11.34 14.24 9.97
C THR A 161 -11.47 14.14 11.50
N PRO A 162 -12.67 14.36 12.07
CA PRO A 162 -12.87 14.38 13.54
C PRO A 162 -12.41 13.10 14.25
N VAL A 163 -12.31 11.99 13.53
CA VAL A 163 -11.94 10.67 14.03
C VAL A 163 -10.45 10.57 14.36
N SER A 164 -9.56 11.20 13.58
CA SER A 164 -8.13 11.16 13.85
C SER A 164 -7.70 12.06 15.00
N TYR A 165 -8.41 13.17 15.22
CA TYR A 165 -8.11 14.14 16.29
C TYR A 165 -8.61 13.72 17.65
N THR A 166 -9.75 13.07 17.74
CA THR A 166 -10.34 12.68 19.03
C THR A 166 -9.57 11.57 19.73
N HIS A 167 -8.89 10.70 18.98
CA HIS A 167 -8.13 9.60 19.56
C HIS A 167 -6.82 10.04 20.21
N LEU A 168 -6.16 11.08 19.71
CA LEU A 168 -4.90 11.58 20.28
C LEU A 168 -5.12 12.47 21.50
N ARG A 169 -6.13 13.34 21.48
CA ARG A 169 -6.45 14.20 22.64
C ARG A 169 -6.96 13.42 23.84
N ALA A 170 -7.60 12.26 23.63
CA ALA A 170 -8.03 11.39 24.72
C ALA A 170 -6.87 10.65 25.40
N HIS A 171 -5.66 10.67 24.84
CA HIS A 171 -4.48 10.02 25.40
C HIS A 171 -3.46 11.00 26.00
N GLU A 172 -3.67 12.30 25.85
CA GLU A 172 -2.86 13.36 26.48
C GLU A 172 -3.36 13.79 27.86
N THR A 173 -4.49 13.25 28.29
CA THR A 173 -5.01 13.39 29.66
C THR A 173 -4.93 12.04 30.38
#